data_7854badfc8ea835a82603e3894045e25
#
_entry.id   7854badfc8ea835a82603e3894045e25
#
_cell.length_a   1.000
_cell.length_b   1.000
_cell.length_c   1.000
_cell.angle_alpha   90.00
_cell.angle_beta   90.00
_cell.angle_gamma   90.00
#
_symmetry.space_group_name_H-M   'P 1'
#
loop_
_entity.id
_entity.type
_entity.pdbx_description
1 polymer ?
#
loop_
_entity_poly.entity_id
_entity_poly.type
_entity_poly.pdbx_seq_one_letter_code
_entity_poly.pdbx_strand_id
1 'polypeptide(L)'
;MSNNDYILNLLNIKDKNIFILNSIEEKMIKNKNHKIIEGILTYTPKHCPCCGITNNSSDDIIKWGFRKNCKIKIPKISNCNSLLILHKQRFYCKHCNNTFIAETELIDRNKNISNNTELQIRLELMKKQSEKDIAERVNVSVSKVDKVLDKISSHTLLRHEHLPSSMNWDEFKATKDTKGKMAFIIVDNESGNI
;
A
#
# COMPACT_ATOMS: atom_id res chain seq x y z
N MET A 1 -25.12 3.61 12.92
CA MET A 1 -23.84 3.08 12.41
C MET A 1 -23.53 1.81 13.18
N SER A 2 -23.14 0.75 12.48
CA SER A 2 -22.69 -0.46 13.18
C SER A 2 -21.32 -0.24 13.80
N ASN A 3 -20.98 -1.04 14.83
CA ASN A 3 -19.63 -0.97 15.44
C ASN A 3 -18.52 -1.24 14.40
N ASN A 4 -18.82 -2.08 13.41
CA ASN A 4 -17.94 -2.36 12.27
C ASN A 4 -17.67 -1.10 11.41
N ASP A 5 -18.72 -0.35 11.07
CA ASP A 5 -18.59 0.87 10.26
C ASP A 5 -17.76 1.94 10.97
N TYR A 6 -17.91 2.05 12.30
CA TYR A 6 -17.12 2.98 13.10
C TYR A 6 -15.63 2.63 13.05
N ILE A 7 -15.26 1.35 13.22
CA ILE A 7 -13.87 0.91 13.18
C ILE A 7 -13.29 1.08 11.75
N LEU A 8 -14.03 0.73 10.71
CA LEU A 8 -13.60 0.90 9.33
C LEU A 8 -13.34 2.38 9.00
N ASN A 9 -14.24 3.27 9.43
CA ASN A 9 -14.06 4.72 9.25
C ASN A 9 -12.83 5.24 10.02
N LEU A 10 -12.61 4.81 11.25
CA LEU A 10 -11.44 5.18 12.06
C LEU A 10 -10.13 4.75 11.39
N LEU A 11 -10.13 3.60 10.72
CA LEU A 11 -8.98 3.07 9.99
C LEU A 11 -8.86 3.62 8.56
N ASN A 12 -9.79 4.49 8.14
CA ASN A 12 -9.92 4.97 6.77
C ASN A 12 -9.99 3.82 5.75
N ILE A 13 -10.73 2.77 6.08
CA ILE A 13 -11.02 1.63 5.20
C ILE A 13 -12.40 1.85 4.58
N LYS A 14 -12.45 2.06 3.27
CA LYS A 14 -13.70 2.37 2.55
C LYS A 14 -14.47 1.13 2.11
N ASP A 15 -13.83 -0.05 2.12
CA ASP A 15 -14.44 -1.29 1.66
C ASP A 15 -15.41 -1.86 2.70
N LYS A 16 -16.70 -1.76 2.42
CA LYS A 16 -17.79 -2.27 3.28
C LYS A 16 -17.88 -3.80 3.34
N ASN A 17 -17.14 -4.52 2.47
CA ASN A 17 -17.11 -5.98 2.45
C ASN A 17 -16.13 -6.55 3.49
N ILE A 18 -15.42 -5.67 4.22
CA ILE A 18 -14.53 -6.05 5.33
C ILE A 18 -15.32 -6.00 6.63
N PHE A 19 -15.33 -7.10 7.33
CA PHE A 19 -15.98 -7.25 8.64
C PHE A 19 -14.91 -7.49 9.69
N ILE A 20 -14.79 -6.60 10.66
CA ILE A 20 -13.86 -6.74 11.78
C ILE A 20 -14.44 -7.74 12.78
N LEU A 21 -13.63 -8.73 13.17
CA LEU A 21 -14.07 -9.85 14.00
C LEU A 21 -13.94 -9.56 15.49
N ASN A 22 -12.81 -8.96 15.89
CA ASN A 22 -12.44 -8.86 17.29
C ASN A 22 -12.05 -7.43 17.67
N SER A 23 -11.95 -7.20 18.99
CA SER A 23 -11.29 -6.02 19.54
C SER A 23 -9.81 -5.98 19.11
N ILE A 24 -9.24 -4.78 19.08
CA ILE A 24 -7.81 -4.58 18.78
C ILE A 24 -6.99 -5.24 19.89
N GLU A 25 -6.15 -6.22 19.50
CA GLU A 25 -5.22 -6.89 20.40
C GLU A 25 -3.82 -6.26 20.29
N GLU A 26 -3.11 -6.19 21.41
CA GLU A 26 -1.70 -5.79 21.43
C GLU A 26 -0.81 -7.01 21.55
N LYS A 27 0.13 -7.15 20.62
CA LYS A 27 1.11 -8.27 20.60
C LYS A 27 2.52 -7.77 20.32
N MET A 28 3.48 -8.34 21.02
CA MET A 28 4.90 -8.10 20.77
C MET A 28 5.37 -8.91 19.56
N ILE A 29 5.83 -8.26 18.50
CA ILE A 29 6.39 -8.89 17.30
C ILE A 29 7.76 -8.28 17.04
N LYS A 30 8.82 -9.12 17.02
CA LYS A 30 10.21 -8.70 16.81
C LYS A 30 10.61 -7.53 17.73
N ASN A 31 10.33 -7.64 19.01
CA ASN A 31 10.60 -6.63 20.05
C ASN A 31 9.95 -5.26 19.80
N LYS A 32 8.89 -5.20 18.98
CA LYS A 32 8.09 -4.00 18.76
C LYS A 32 6.63 -4.28 19.07
N ASN A 33 5.96 -3.36 19.76
CA ASN A 33 4.55 -3.49 20.05
C ASN A 33 3.72 -3.28 18.79
N HIS A 34 2.74 -4.17 18.55
CA HIS A 34 1.84 -4.14 17.40
C HIS A 34 0.40 -4.21 17.84
N LYS A 35 -0.43 -3.36 17.26
CA LYS A 35 -1.89 -3.49 17.30
C LYS A 35 -2.34 -4.41 16.18
N ILE A 36 -3.02 -5.48 16.53
CA ILE A 36 -3.51 -6.49 15.60
C ILE A 36 -5.02 -6.36 15.52
N ILE A 37 -5.51 -6.23 14.29
CA ILE A 37 -6.92 -6.19 13.96
C ILE A 37 -7.20 -7.39 13.08
N GLU A 38 -8.21 -8.18 13.41
CA GLU A 38 -8.60 -9.34 12.64
C GLU A 38 -9.93 -9.07 11.92
N GLY A 39 -10.01 -9.47 10.65
CA GLY A 39 -11.21 -9.23 9.85
C GLY A 39 -11.41 -10.26 8.75
N ILE A 40 -12.63 -10.31 8.23
CA ILE A 40 -13.03 -11.14 7.10
C ILE A 40 -13.38 -10.24 5.91
N LEU A 41 -12.91 -10.60 4.72
CA LEU A 41 -13.34 -10.02 3.47
C LEU A 41 -14.26 -11.02 2.76
N THR A 42 -15.52 -10.69 2.61
CA THR A 42 -16.50 -11.53 1.93
C THR A 42 -17.56 -10.68 1.21
N TYR A 43 -17.95 -11.13 0.04
CA TYR A 43 -19.01 -10.54 -0.76
C TYR A 43 -19.59 -11.60 -1.71
N THR A 44 -20.60 -11.25 -2.49
CA THR A 44 -21.09 -12.07 -3.60
C THR A 44 -20.48 -11.52 -4.90
N PRO A 45 -19.61 -12.29 -5.59
CA PRO A 45 -18.99 -11.83 -6.83
C PRO A 45 -20.03 -11.71 -7.94
N LYS A 46 -19.94 -10.66 -8.75
CA LYS A 46 -20.86 -10.41 -9.87
C LYS A 46 -20.55 -11.29 -11.09
N HIS A 47 -19.26 -11.61 -11.29
CA HIS A 47 -18.78 -12.41 -12.41
C HIS A 47 -17.53 -13.19 -12.03
N CYS A 48 -17.21 -14.21 -12.77
CA CYS A 48 -15.97 -14.98 -12.64
C CYS A 48 -14.83 -14.23 -13.35
N PRO A 49 -13.69 -13.91 -12.69
CA PRO A 49 -12.56 -13.24 -13.33
C PRO A 49 -11.82 -14.14 -14.34
N CYS A 50 -12.07 -15.46 -14.34
CA CYS A 50 -11.37 -16.40 -15.24
C CYS A 50 -12.12 -16.61 -16.56
N CYS A 51 -13.44 -16.81 -16.51
CA CYS A 51 -14.26 -17.12 -17.71
C CYS A 51 -15.30 -16.06 -18.03
N GLY A 52 -15.44 -15.02 -17.22
CA GLY A 52 -16.36 -13.91 -17.45
C GLY A 52 -17.84 -14.22 -17.16
N ILE A 53 -18.21 -15.48 -16.79
CA ILE A 53 -19.60 -15.80 -16.51
C ILE A 53 -20.18 -14.91 -15.44
N THR A 54 -21.39 -14.40 -15.68
CA THR A 54 -22.12 -13.59 -14.69
C THR A 54 -22.77 -14.52 -13.66
N ASN A 55 -22.68 -14.16 -12.39
CA ASN A 55 -23.27 -14.92 -11.29
C ASN A 55 -24.76 -14.55 -11.15
N ASN A 56 -25.59 -15.03 -12.07
CA ASN A 56 -27.04 -14.72 -12.11
C ASN A 56 -27.85 -15.55 -11.10
N SER A 57 -27.41 -16.78 -10.86
CA SER A 57 -27.91 -17.62 -9.78
C SER A 57 -26.81 -17.74 -8.74
N SER A 58 -27.14 -17.71 -7.46
CA SER A 58 -26.17 -17.88 -6.36
C SER A 58 -25.38 -19.19 -6.43
N ASP A 59 -25.68 -20.04 -7.40
CA ASP A 59 -25.12 -21.38 -7.59
C ASP A 59 -23.99 -21.44 -8.62
N ASP A 60 -23.82 -20.45 -9.49
CA ASP A 60 -22.76 -20.46 -10.51
C ASP A 60 -21.38 -20.24 -9.89
N ILE A 61 -21.31 -19.36 -8.88
CA ILE A 61 -20.10 -19.06 -8.12
C ILE A 61 -20.39 -19.22 -6.64
N ILE A 62 -19.79 -20.24 -6.04
CA ILE A 62 -20.03 -20.58 -4.63
C ILE A 62 -18.86 -20.16 -3.73
N LYS A 63 -19.14 -19.94 -2.44
CA LYS A 63 -18.11 -19.71 -1.42
C LYS A 63 -17.38 -21.02 -1.15
N TRP A 64 -16.03 -20.98 -1.22
CA TRP A 64 -15.15 -22.16 -1.11
C TRP A 64 -14.10 -22.00 -0.03
N GLY A 65 -14.52 -21.70 1.20
CA GLY A 65 -13.63 -21.49 2.35
C GLY A 65 -12.88 -20.16 2.29
N PHE A 66 -11.75 -20.05 3.01
CA PHE A 66 -11.01 -18.81 3.17
C PHE A 66 -9.51 -19.01 2.94
N ARG A 67 -8.86 -18.01 2.35
CA ARG A 67 -7.43 -17.81 2.47
C ARG A 67 -7.18 -17.07 3.78
N LYS A 68 -6.71 -17.80 4.80
CA LYS A 68 -6.53 -17.29 6.16
C LYS A 68 -5.20 -16.52 6.30
N ASN A 69 -5.13 -15.68 7.34
CA ASN A 69 -3.91 -15.01 7.83
C ASN A 69 -3.19 -14.13 6.80
N CYS A 70 -3.93 -13.44 5.92
CA CYS A 70 -3.34 -12.45 5.03
C CYS A 70 -2.93 -11.22 5.85
N LYS A 71 -1.63 -11.10 6.16
CA LYS A 71 -1.08 -9.99 6.96
C LYS A 71 -0.89 -8.76 6.09
N ILE A 72 -1.58 -7.67 6.44
CA ILE A 72 -1.53 -6.39 5.76
C ILE A 72 -1.03 -5.34 6.74
N LYS A 73 0.07 -4.66 6.43
CA LYS A 73 0.50 -3.50 7.19
C LYS A 73 -0.41 -2.33 6.88
N ILE A 74 -0.95 -1.73 7.91
CA ILE A 74 -1.76 -0.52 7.86
C ILE A 74 -1.01 0.63 8.56
N PRO A 75 -1.40 1.90 8.38
CA PRO A 75 -0.82 3.01 9.10
C PRO A 75 -0.82 2.78 10.62
N LYS A 76 0.16 3.37 11.31
CA LYS A 76 0.24 3.28 12.78
C LYS A 76 -1.02 3.82 13.43
N ILE A 77 -1.48 3.14 14.46
CA ILE A 77 -2.60 3.57 15.31
C ILE A 77 -2.03 4.00 16.65
N SER A 78 -2.21 5.27 17.03
CA SER A 78 -1.66 5.83 18.26
C SER A 78 -0.15 5.53 18.42
N ASN A 79 0.63 5.80 17.38
CA ASN A 79 2.06 5.53 17.28
C ASN A 79 2.50 4.05 17.40
N CYS A 80 1.58 3.10 17.57
CA CYS A 80 1.87 1.67 17.56
C CYS A 80 1.83 1.11 16.13
N ASN A 81 2.78 0.23 15.81
CA ASN A 81 2.75 -0.51 14.55
C ASN A 81 1.44 -1.30 14.45
N SER A 82 0.83 -1.32 13.29
CA SER A 82 -0.50 -1.91 13.14
C SER A 82 -0.56 -2.90 11.99
N LEU A 83 -1.24 -4.01 12.22
CA LEU A 83 -1.44 -5.09 11.27
C LEU A 83 -2.92 -5.44 11.18
N LEU A 84 -3.44 -5.49 9.97
CA LEU A 84 -4.72 -6.11 9.69
C LEU A 84 -4.47 -7.55 9.22
N ILE A 85 -5.00 -8.52 9.95
CA ILE A 85 -5.03 -9.93 9.57
C ILE A 85 -6.36 -10.18 8.88
N LEU A 86 -6.33 -10.29 7.55
CA LEU A 86 -7.53 -10.43 6.75
C LEU A 86 -7.71 -11.87 6.27
N HIS A 87 -8.87 -12.47 6.59
CA HIS A 87 -9.31 -13.74 6.04
C HIS A 87 -10.12 -13.47 4.78
N LYS A 88 -9.54 -13.75 3.63
CA LYS A 88 -10.17 -13.47 2.33
C LYS A 88 -11.00 -14.65 1.88
N GLN A 89 -12.28 -14.43 1.56
CA GLN A 89 -13.16 -15.45 0.99
C GLN A 89 -12.55 -16.00 -0.30
N ARG A 90 -12.55 -17.32 -0.45
CA ARG A 90 -12.27 -17.99 -1.70
C ARG A 90 -13.61 -18.34 -2.35
N PHE A 91 -13.65 -18.24 -3.66
CA PHE A 91 -14.81 -18.60 -4.49
C PHE A 91 -14.42 -19.72 -5.45
N TYR A 92 -15.38 -20.53 -5.82
CA TYR A 92 -15.26 -21.56 -6.85
C TYR A 92 -16.31 -21.32 -7.92
N CYS A 93 -15.88 -21.25 -9.18
CA CYS A 93 -16.76 -21.14 -10.34
C CYS A 93 -17.07 -22.52 -10.89
N LYS A 94 -18.33 -22.91 -10.87
CA LYS A 94 -18.77 -24.23 -11.40
C LYS A 94 -18.66 -24.33 -12.92
N HIS A 95 -18.66 -23.19 -13.64
CA HIS A 95 -18.59 -23.16 -15.09
C HIS A 95 -17.18 -23.48 -15.63
N CYS A 96 -16.15 -22.86 -15.09
CA CYS A 96 -14.76 -23.07 -15.53
C CYS A 96 -13.91 -23.90 -14.58
N ASN A 97 -14.48 -24.38 -13.48
CA ASN A 97 -13.82 -25.16 -12.42
C ASN A 97 -12.60 -24.48 -11.76
N ASN A 98 -12.50 -23.14 -11.88
CA ASN A 98 -11.42 -22.37 -11.29
C ASN A 98 -11.84 -21.74 -9.96
N THR A 99 -10.83 -21.55 -9.09
CA THR A 99 -11.01 -20.81 -7.85
C THR A 99 -10.34 -19.43 -7.92
N PHE A 100 -10.96 -18.45 -7.28
CA PHE A 100 -10.38 -17.11 -7.10
C PHE A 100 -10.64 -16.60 -5.68
N ILE A 101 -9.99 -15.49 -5.32
CA ILE A 101 -9.99 -14.97 -3.95
C ILE A 101 -10.63 -13.59 -3.98
N ALA A 102 -11.38 -13.26 -2.93
CA ALA A 102 -11.94 -11.93 -2.74
C ALA A 102 -10.85 -10.85 -2.80
N GLU A 103 -11.09 -9.83 -3.59
CA GLU A 103 -10.21 -8.67 -3.77
C GLU A 103 -10.82 -7.44 -3.10
N THR A 104 -10.00 -6.48 -2.71
CA THR A 104 -10.38 -5.26 -2.02
C THR A 104 -9.51 -4.10 -2.50
N GLU A 105 -10.06 -2.91 -2.55
CA GLU A 105 -9.32 -1.68 -2.86
C GLU A 105 -8.34 -1.28 -1.76
N LEU A 106 -8.40 -1.90 -0.59
CA LEU A 106 -7.48 -1.63 0.52
C LEU A 106 -6.03 -1.95 0.16
N ILE A 107 -5.82 -2.96 -0.67
CA ILE A 107 -4.49 -3.50 -0.99
C ILE A 107 -4.44 -4.02 -2.42
N ASP A 108 -3.43 -3.66 -3.16
CA ASP A 108 -3.19 -4.20 -4.49
C ASP A 108 -2.83 -5.69 -4.44
N ARG A 109 -3.06 -6.37 -5.55
CA ARG A 109 -2.77 -7.79 -5.70
C ARG A 109 -1.30 -8.09 -5.40
N ASN A 110 -1.04 -9.14 -4.63
CA ASN A 110 0.31 -9.59 -4.22
C ASN A 110 1.13 -8.59 -3.38
N LYS A 111 0.52 -7.53 -2.85
CA LYS A 111 1.17 -6.65 -1.86
C LYS A 111 0.85 -7.07 -0.42
N ASN A 112 1.63 -6.56 0.52
CA ASN A 112 1.49 -6.76 1.98
C ASN A 112 1.40 -5.46 2.77
N ILE A 113 1.30 -4.32 2.08
CA ILE A 113 1.02 -3.00 2.66
C ILE A 113 -0.28 -2.46 2.08
N SER A 114 -1.07 -1.78 2.88
CA SER A 114 -2.28 -1.11 2.41
C SER A 114 -1.95 0.11 1.53
N ASN A 115 -2.90 0.49 0.68
CA ASN A 115 -2.78 1.70 -0.15
C ASN A 115 -2.65 2.96 0.72
N ASN A 116 -3.27 3.00 1.90
CA ASN A 116 -3.08 4.08 2.88
C ASN A 116 -1.64 4.13 3.41
N THR A 117 -0.98 2.99 3.62
CA THR A 117 0.44 2.92 4.02
C THR A 117 1.34 3.38 2.87
N GLU A 118 1.04 3.01 1.62
CA GLU A 118 1.77 3.50 0.45
C GLU A 118 1.61 5.03 0.30
N LEU A 119 0.40 5.55 0.51
CA LEU A 119 0.16 7.00 0.52
C LEU A 119 0.98 7.70 1.60
N GLN A 120 1.05 7.14 2.80
CA GLN A 120 1.86 7.69 3.89
C GLN A 120 3.35 7.75 3.51
N ILE A 121 3.89 6.71 2.86
CA ILE A 121 5.27 6.73 2.34
C ILE A 121 5.46 7.89 1.36
N ARG A 122 4.52 8.10 0.42
CA ARG A 122 4.59 9.20 -0.55
C ARG A 122 4.62 10.58 0.13
N LEU A 123 3.77 10.77 1.15
CA LEU A 123 3.74 12.03 1.91
C LEU A 123 5.02 12.26 2.72
N GLU A 124 5.63 11.20 3.25
CA GLU A 124 6.91 11.30 3.95
C GLU A 124 8.08 11.59 2.99
N LEU A 125 8.05 11.04 1.76
CA LEU A 125 9.05 11.34 0.72
C LEU A 125 9.06 12.80 0.28
N MET A 126 7.97 13.55 0.47
CA MET A 126 7.94 14.99 0.21
C MET A 126 8.69 15.82 1.26
N LYS A 127 9.11 15.22 2.36
CA LYS A 127 9.82 15.89 3.44
C LYS A 127 11.33 15.64 3.31
N LYS A 128 12.16 16.57 3.82
CA LYS A 128 13.63 16.42 3.83
C LYS A 128 14.04 15.39 4.91
N GLN A 129 14.04 14.12 4.56
CA GLN A 129 14.44 13.02 5.46
C GLN A 129 14.96 11.82 4.65
N SER A 130 15.72 10.93 5.33
CA SER A 130 16.27 9.77 4.67
C SER A 130 15.21 8.66 4.48
N GLU A 131 15.38 7.83 3.46
CA GLU A 131 14.54 6.65 3.23
C GLU A 131 14.53 5.68 4.42
N LYS A 132 15.65 5.60 5.15
CA LYS A 132 15.78 4.80 6.37
C LYS A 132 14.85 5.33 7.46
N ASP A 133 14.79 6.65 7.66
CA ASP A 133 13.91 7.28 8.64
C ASP A 133 12.45 7.09 8.28
N ILE A 134 12.12 7.22 6.98
CA ILE A 134 10.77 6.93 6.46
C ILE A 134 10.39 5.47 6.73
N ALA A 135 11.29 4.54 6.38
CA ALA A 135 11.06 3.11 6.57
C ALA A 135 10.80 2.76 8.05
N GLU A 136 11.54 3.35 8.98
CA GLU A 136 11.35 3.15 10.41
C GLU A 136 10.04 3.79 10.90
N ARG A 137 9.76 5.01 10.48
CA ARG A 137 8.55 5.74 10.86
C ARG A 137 7.28 5.03 10.40
N VAL A 138 7.25 4.52 9.17
CA VAL A 138 6.10 3.83 8.58
C VAL A 138 6.09 2.33 8.87
N ASN A 139 7.14 1.79 9.50
CA ASN A 139 7.31 0.35 9.80
C ASN A 139 7.31 -0.54 8.54
N VAL A 140 8.07 -0.13 7.54
CA VAL A 140 8.30 -0.89 6.30
C VAL A 140 9.80 -1.15 6.11
N SER A 141 10.22 -1.87 5.08
CA SER A 141 11.62 -1.98 4.70
C SER A 141 12.04 -0.78 3.82
N VAL A 142 13.33 -0.43 3.83
CA VAL A 142 13.89 0.60 2.95
C VAL A 142 13.58 0.27 1.49
N SER A 143 13.81 -0.96 1.04
CA SER A 143 13.48 -1.40 -0.33
C SER A 143 12.00 -1.27 -0.70
N LYS A 144 11.09 -1.07 0.28
CA LYS A 144 9.70 -0.76 0.00
C LYS A 144 9.51 0.74 -0.24
N VAL A 145 10.25 1.58 0.46
CA VAL A 145 10.31 3.02 0.21
C VAL A 145 10.87 3.27 -1.18
N ASP A 146 12.01 2.62 -1.54
CA ASP A 146 12.63 2.70 -2.86
C ASP A 146 11.63 2.39 -3.98
N LYS A 147 10.89 1.28 -3.87
CA LYS A 147 9.88 0.90 -4.87
C LYS A 147 8.75 1.92 -5.02
N VAL A 148 8.40 2.64 -3.94
CA VAL A 148 7.41 3.71 -4.03
C VAL A 148 8.02 4.94 -4.69
N LEU A 149 9.28 5.26 -4.39
CA LEU A 149 10.03 6.34 -5.02
C LEU A 149 10.20 6.08 -6.52
N ASP A 150 10.63 4.87 -6.94
CA ASP A 150 10.73 4.47 -8.34
C ASP A 150 9.41 4.63 -9.09
N LYS A 151 8.30 4.24 -8.43
CA LYS A 151 6.97 4.40 -9.02
C LYS A 151 6.59 5.87 -9.21
N ILE A 152 6.97 6.74 -8.29
CA ILE A 152 6.74 8.20 -8.41
C ILE A 152 7.61 8.74 -9.56
N SER A 153 8.91 8.44 -9.56
CA SER A 153 9.86 8.94 -10.55
C SER A 153 9.49 8.52 -11.98
N SER A 154 9.01 7.28 -12.16
CA SER A 154 8.57 6.78 -13.47
C SER A 154 7.34 7.52 -14.04
N HIS A 155 6.55 8.16 -13.19
CA HIS A 155 5.40 8.97 -13.60
C HIS A 155 5.71 10.48 -13.65
N THR A 156 6.87 10.89 -13.14
CA THR A 156 7.31 12.28 -13.17
C THR A 156 8.13 12.50 -14.43
N LEU A 157 7.50 13.05 -15.45
CA LEU A 157 8.20 13.53 -16.62
C LEU A 157 8.89 14.84 -16.25
N LEU A 158 10.21 14.82 -16.15
CA LEU A 158 11.01 16.05 -16.10
C LEU A 158 10.86 16.73 -17.47
N ARG A 159 10.03 17.77 -17.56
CA ARG A 159 9.92 18.59 -18.75
C ARG A 159 11.02 19.65 -18.70
N HIS A 160 12.09 19.41 -19.45
CA HIS A 160 13.15 20.38 -19.68
C HIS A 160 12.92 21.14 -20.99
N GLU A 161 11.69 21.65 -21.18
CA GLU A 161 11.35 22.36 -22.42
C GLU A 161 12.05 23.73 -22.51
N HIS A 162 12.35 24.33 -21.36
CA HIS A 162 13.05 25.61 -21.27
C HIS A 162 14.07 25.59 -20.14
N LEU A 163 15.26 26.12 -20.42
CA LEU A 163 16.22 26.41 -19.36
C LEU A 163 15.86 27.72 -18.67
N PRO A 164 16.01 27.82 -17.35
CA PRO A 164 15.82 29.07 -16.62
C PRO A 164 16.76 30.17 -17.11
N SER A 165 16.34 31.42 -17.00
CA SER A 165 17.18 32.60 -17.36
C SER A 165 18.41 32.74 -16.47
N SER A 166 18.34 32.26 -15.24
CA SER A 166 19.42 32.27 -14.27
C SER A 166 19.48 30.94 -13.53
N MET A 167 20.64 30.30 -13.51
CA MET A 167 20.86 28.98 -12.93
C MET A 167 22.03 28.99 -11.98
N ASN A 168 21.86 28.38 -10.82
CA ASN A 168 22.94 27.99 -9.92
C ASN A 168 23.26 26.50 -10.13
N TRP A 169 24.52 26.16 -10.19
CA TRP A 169 24.97 24.77 -10.26
C TRP A 169 26.10 24.54 -9.29
N ASP A 170 26.08 23.36 -8.69
CA ASP A 170 27.06 22.93 -7.72
C ASP A 170 27.46 21.46 -7.99
N GLU A 171 28.70 21.14 -7.75
CA GLU A 171 29.24 19.78 -7.86
C GLU A 171 29.36 19.16 -6.49
N PHE A 172 28.94 17.91 -6.39
CA PHE A 172 29.09 17.12 -5.18
C PHE A 172 29.56 15.71 -5.46
N LYS A 173 30.14 15.08 -4.44
CA LYS A 173 30.60 13.70 -4.57
C LYS A 173 29.41 12.76 -4.79
N ALA A 174 29.43 12.07 -5.92
CA ALA A 174 28.40 11.12 -6.26
C ALA A 174 28.32 9.94 -5.27
N THR A 175 27.17 9.33 -5.16
CA THR A 175 26.96 8.10 -4.40
C THR A 175 27.65 6.93 -5.07
N LYS A 176 27.90 5.84 -4.32
CA LYS A 176 28.61 4.65 -4.84
C LYS A 176 27.89 3.95 -6.00
N ASP A 177 26.59 4.24 -6.15
CA ASP A 177 25.73 3.61 -7.16
C ASP A 177 25.77 4.31 -8.52
N THR A 178 26.45 5.46 -8.61
CA THR A 178 26.60 6.21 -9.87
C THR A 178 27.90 5.84 -10.57
N LYS A 179 27.87 5.82 -11.94
CA LYS A 179 29.04 5.50 -12.76
C LYS A 179 30.15 6.54 -12.70
N GLY A 180 29.89 7.75 -12.17
CA GLY A 180 30.83 8.83 -12.05
C GLY A 180 31.29 9.05 -10.59
N LYS A 181 32.39 9.80 -10.41
CA LYS A 181 32.86 10.19 -9.08
C LYS A 181 32.16 11.45 -8.57
N MET A 182 31.69 12.27 -9.49
CA MET A 182 31.03 13.55 -9.20
C MET A 182 29.63 13.57 -9.83
N ALA A 183 28.73 14.23 -9.19
CA ALA A 183 27.41 14.59 -9.70
C ALA A 183 27.23 16.10 -9.53
N PHE A 184 26.32 16.69 -10.27
CA PHE A 184 26.01 18.10 -10.14
C PHE A 184 24.50 18.29 -10.01
N ILE A 185 24.14 19.39 -9.39
CA ILE A 185 22.76 19.85 -9.25
C ILE A 185 22.63 21.21 -9.96
N ILE A 186 21.54 21.39 -10.66
CA ILE A 186 21.19 22.68 -11.28
C ILE A 186 19.90 23.14 -10.60
N VAL A 187 19.89 24.39 -10.17
CA VAL A 187 18.75 24.99 -9.49
C VAL A 187 18.39 26.28 -10.23
N ASP A 188 17.12 26.45 -10.53
CA ASP A 188 16.60 27.74 -11.01
C ASP A 188 16.69 28.76 -9.90
N ASN A 189 17.39 29.86 -10.18
CA ASN A 189 17.67 30.90 -9.18
C ASN A 189 16.42 31.73 -8.79
N GLU A 190 15.40 31.75 -9.64
CA GLU A 190 14.18 32.52 -9.40
C GLU A 190 13.14 31.69 -8.65
N SER A 191 12.90 30.45 -9.07
CA SER A 191 11.87 29.59 -8.48
C SER A 191 12.40 28.67 -7.36
N GLY A 192 13.73 28.45 -7.27
CA GLY A 192 14.35 27.48 -6.39
C GLY A 192 14.08 26.01 -6.75
N ASN A 193 13.54 25.75 -7.94
CA ASN A 193 13.30 24.40 -8.45
C ASN A 193 14.60 23.76 -8.93
N ILE A 194 14.69 22.43 -8.78
CA ILE A 194 15.80 21.59 -9.23
C ILE A 194 15.44 20.91 -10.54
#